data_d7427951bdb59fab6e2df0ab2146e68c
#
_entry.id   d7427951bdb59fab6e2df0ab2146e68c
#
_cell.length_a   1.000
_cell.length_b   1.000
_cell.length_c   1.000
_cell.angle_alpha   90.00
_cell.angle_beta   90.00
_cell.angle_gamma   90.00
#
_symmetry.space_group_name_H-M   'P 1'
#
loop_
_entity.id
_entity.type
_entity.pdbx_description
1 polymer ?
#
loop_
_entity_poly.entity_id
_entity_poly.type
_entity_poly.pdbx_seq_one_letter_code
_entity_poly.pdbx_strand_id
1 'polypeptide(L)'
;LHQAIEAKEGCKIQPENVTLASVTFQNYFRLYDKLSGMTGTAATEAEEFMTIYGLGVVQVPTNLPIARADEDDQVYRTAQEKYDAIAAAIREAHERGQPVLVGTTSIEKSEMLSKLLEKARIPHNVLNARQHEKEAQIVADAGKIGAVTIATNMAGRGTDIKLGGNVEFKVMEAIAANGDEDPEEIRRRVEAAHADEERQVIERGGLFVLATERHES
;
A
#
# COMPACT_ATOMS: atom_id res chain seq x y z
N LEU A 1 -37.98 0.09 -7.39
CA LEU A 1 -37.87 -0.44 -6.02
C LEU A 1 -37.12 0.55 -5.12
N HIS A 2 -35.94 1.08 -5.53
CA HIS A 2 -35.11 2.00 -4.76
C HIS A 2 -35.88 3.27 -4.39
N GLN A 3 -36.47 3.95 -5.37
CA GLN A 3 -37.29 5.14 -5.16
C GLN A 3 -38.53 4.90 -4.26
N ALA A 4 -39.11 3.69 -4.33
CA ALA A 4 -40.22 3.33 -3.47
C ALA A 4 -39.81 3.18 -2.01
N ILE A 5 -38.59 2.67 -1.77
CA ILE A 5 -37.99 2.58 -0.42
C ILE A 5 -37.65 4.00 0.10
N GLU A 6 -37.04 4.84 -0.72
CA GLU A 6 -36.74 6.23 -0.37
C GLU A 6 -38.01 7.00 -0.01
N ALA A 7 -39.08 6.85 -0.78
CA ALA A 7 -40.38 7.46 -0.48
C ALA A 7 -40.99 6.95 0.83
N LYS A 8 -40.89 5.64 1.09
CA LYS A 8 -41.38 5.04 2.33
C LYS A 8 -40.64 5.53 3.56
N GLU A 9 -39.32 5.65 3.47
CA GLU A 9 -38.47 6.11 4.58
C GLU A 9 -38.41 7.64 4.72
N GLY A 10 -39.14 8.39 3.87
CA GLY A 10 -39.19 9.85 3.91
C GLY A 10 -37.88 10.53 3.47
N CYS A 11 -37.01 9.80 2.78
CA CYS A 11 -35.78 10.34 2.21
C CYS A 11 -36.08 11.10 0.90
N LYS A 12 -35.15 12.00 0.52
CA LYS A 12 -35.23 12.67 -0.77
C LYS A 12 -35.09 11.66 -1.89
N ILE A 13 -36.14 11.51 -2.72
CA ILE A 13 -36.13 10.61 -3.88
C ILE A 13 -35.05 11.09 -4.87
N GLN A 14 -34.11 10.23 -5.20
CA GLN A 14 -33.06 10.50 -6.18
C GLN A 14 -33.56 10.22 -7.61
N PRO A 15 -33.11 11.01 -8.62
CA PRO A 15 -33.44 10.70 -10.01
C PRO A 15 -32.85 9.35 -10.41
N GLU A 16 -33.65 8.58 -11.12
CA GLU A 16 -33.21 7.27 -11.64
C GLU A 16 -32.39 7.47 -12.90
N ASN A 17 -31.20 6.86 -12.94
CA ASN A 17 -30.34 6.89 -14.10
C ASN A 17 -30.67 5.74 -15.01
N VAL A 18 -30.83 6.02 -16.31
CA VAL A 18 -31.04 5.01 -17.36
C VAL A 18 -29.71 4.79 -18.07
N THR A 19 -29.23 3.55 -18.05
CA THR A 19 -28.04 3.18 -18.83
C THR A 19 -28.40 3.19 -20.31
N LEU A 20 -27.86 4.12 -21.07
CA LEU A 20 -28.11 4.26 -22.51
C LEU A 20 -27.27 3.27 -23.33
N ALA A 21 -26.06 3.00 -22.90
CA ALA A 21 -25.12 2.06 -23.53
C ALA A 21 -24.08 1.61 -22.54
N SER A 22 -23.47 0.45 -22.79
CA SER A 22 -22.30 -0.04 -22.07
C SER A 22 -21.21 -0.44 -23.08
N VAL A 23 -19.94 -0.20 -22.71
CA VAL A 23 -18.77 -0.55 -23.50
C VAL A 23 -17.75 -1.22 -22.57
N THR A 24 -17.05 -2.24 -23.06
CA THR A 24 -15.95 -2.85 -22.31
C THR A 24 -14.74 -1.90 -22.26
N PHE A 25 -13.89 -2.03 -21.24
CA PHE A 25 -12.64 -1.26 -21.16
C PHE A 25 -11.77 -1.47 -22.41
N GLN A 26 -11.67 -2.69 -22.91
CA GLN A 26 -10.92 -3.02 -24.12
C GLN A 26 -11.41 -2.21 -25.32
N ASN A 27 -12.71 -2.20 -25.56
CA ASN A 27 -13.28 -1.43 -26.69
C ASN A 27 -13.16 0.08 -26.47
N TYR A 28 -13.29 0.56 -25.24
CA TYR A 28 -13.13 1.98 -24.92
C TYR A 28 -11.70 2.45 -25.23
N PHE A 29 -10.67 1.74 -24.72
CA PHE A 29 -9.28 2.14 -24.95
C PHE A 29 -8.84 2.00 -26.41
N ARG A 30 -9.45 1.12 -27.19
CA ARG A 30 -9.20 1.00 -28.64
C ARG A 30 -9.69 2.20 -29.47
N LEU A 31 -10.46 3.13 -28.87
CA LEU A 31 -10.88 4.36 -29.55
C LEU A 31 -9.76 5.41 -29.65
N TYR A 32 -8.67 5.23 -28.91
CA TYR A 32 -7.57 6.18 -28.92
C TYR A 32 -6.54 5.82 -29.99
N ASP A 33 -6.20 6.81 -30.83
CA ASP A 33 -5.18 6.67 -31.90
C ASP A 33 -3.77 6.43 -31.31
N LYS A 34 -3.50 7.00 -30.13
CA LYS A 34 -2.28 6.80 -29.36
C LYS A 34 -2.62 6.30 -27.97
N LEU A 35 -2.19 5.10 -27.69
CA LEU A 35 -2.36 4.47 -26.37
C LEU A 35 -1.01 4.02 -25.85
N SER A 36 -0.72 4.35 -24.61
CA SER A 36 0.46 3.86 -23.88
C SER A 36 0.18 3.79 -22.40
N GLY A 37 0.97 3.00 -21.67
CA GLY A 37 0.84 2.86 -20.25
C GLY A 37 2.16 2.40 -19.61
N MET A 38 2.23 2.43 -18.29
CA MET A 38 3.37 1.96 -17.54
C MET A 38 2.88 1.12 -16.36
N THR A 39 3.52 -0.04 -16.17
CA THR A 39 3.25 -0.92 -15.04
C THR A 39 4.47 -1.79 -14.77
N GLY A 40 4.64 -2.23 -13.54
CA GLY A 40 5.69 -3.19 -13.16
C GLY A 40 5.42 -4.63 -13.59
N THR A 41 4.22 -4.95 -14.10
CA THR A 41 3.76 -6.32 -14.37
C THR A 41 3.33 -6.56 -15.82
N ALA A 42 3.68 -5.68 -16.77
CA ALA A 42 3.25 -5.79 -18.17
C ALA A 42 3.90 -6.96 -18.93
N ALA A 43 5.08 -7.41 -18.54
CA ALA A 43 5.85 -8.40 -19.30
C ALA A 43 5.16 -9.76 -19.37
N THR A 44 4.46 -10.18 -18.33
CA THR A 44 3.69 -11.43 -18.28
C THR A 44 2.48 -11.43 -19.21
N GLU A 45 1.91 -10.24 -19.46
CA GLU A 45 0.70 -10.05 -20.27
C GLU A 45 1.01 -9.44 -21.65
N ALA A 46 2.26 -9.53 -22.11
CA ALA A 46 2.71 -8.92 -23.38
C ALA A 46 1.91 -9.40 -24.60
N GLU A 47 1.52 -10.68 -24.62
CA GLU A 47 0.72 -11.28 -25.71
C GLU A 47 -0.72 -10.70 -25.72
N GLU A 48 -1.31 -10.49 -24.55
CA GLU A 48 -2.63 -9.89 -24.41
C GLU A 48 -2.61 -8.43 -24.88
N PHE A 49 -1.62 -7.63 -24.48
CA PHE A 49 -1.44 -6.26 -24.94
C PHE A 49 -1.29 -6.17 -26.47
N MET A 50 -0.54 -7.07 -27.05
CA MET A 50 -0.38 -7.12 -28.51
C MET A 50 -1.68 -7.51 -29.20
N THR A 51 -2.39 -8.53 -28.70
CA THR A 51 -3.61 -9.06 -29.33
C THR A 51 -4.78 -8.08 -29.26
N ILE A 52 -4.98 -7.43 -28.11
CA ILE A 52 -6.15 -6.57 -27.87
C ILE A 52 -5.90 -5.16 -28.40
N TYR A 53 -4.72 -4.59 -28.14
CA TYR A 53 -4.44 -3.17 -28.36
C TYR A 53 -3.36 -2.90 -29.42
N GLY A 54 -2.67 -3.93 -29.90
CA GLY A 54 -1.53 -3.77 -30.82
C GLY A 54 -0.31 -3.12 -30.15
N LEU A 55 -0.20 -3.21 -28.82
CA LEU A 55 0.87 -2.59 -28.05
C LEU A 55 2.03 -3.56 -27.81
N GLY A 56 3.24 -3.14 -28.13
CA GLY A 56 4.47 -3.81 -27.72
C GLY A 56 4.83 -3.47 -26.28
N VAL A 57 5.36 -4.45 -25.53
CA VAL A 57 5.86 -4.24 -24.17
C VAL A 57 7.38 -4.08 -24.20
N VAL A 58 7.86 -2.98 -23.62
CA VAL A 58 9.29 -2.67 -23.51
C VAL A 58 9.68 -2.67 -22.03
N GLN A 59 10.63 -3.52 -21.67
CA GLN A 59 11.19 -3.55 -20.31
C GLN A 59 12.28 -2.47 -20.21
N VAL A 60 12.07 -1.51 -19.29
CA VAL A 60 13.06 -0.51 -18.98
C VAL A 60 13.84 -0.98 -17.74
N PRO A 61 15.16 -1.19 -17.83
CA PRO A 61 15.95 -1.62 -16.69
C PRO A 61 16.00 -0.56 -15.61
N THR A 62 16.23 -0.98 -14.37
CA THR A 62 16.39 -0.07 -13.23
C THR A 62 17.65 0.79 -13.40
N ASN A 63 17.60 2.05 -12.94
CA ASN A 63 18.74 2.96 -12.98
C ASN A 63 19.91 2.49 -12.09
N LEU A 64 19.59 1.93 -10.92
CA LEU A 64 20.56 1.32 -10.00
C LEU A 64 20.36 -0.20 -9.93
N PRO A 65 21.39 -0.96 -9.56
CA PRO A 65 21.23 -2.39 -9.30
C PRO A 65 20.14 -2.67 -8.26
N ILE A 66 19.37 -3.74 -8.47
CA ILE A 66 18.34 -4.17 -7.51
C ILE A 66 19.03 -4.64 -6.24
N ALA A 67 18.75 -3.95 -5.11
CA ALA A 67 19.24 -4.31 -3.78
C ALA A 67 18.22 -5.16 -2.99
N ARG A 68 16.98 -5.32 -3.50
CA ARG A 68 15.93 -6.11 -2.85
C ARG A 68 16.31 -7.59 -2.86
N ALA A 69 16.22 -8.24 -1.69
CA ALA A 69 16.31 -9.68 -1.57
C ALA A 69 14.89 -10.28 -1.70
N ASP A 70 14.67 -11.07 -2.72
CA ASP A 70 13.41 -11.79 -2.92
C ASP A 70 13.56 -13.20 -2.36
N GLU A 71 12.78 -13.53 -1.32
CA GLU A 71 12.79 -14.85 -0.69
C GLU A 71 11.76 -15.77 -1.33
N ASP A 72 12.01 -17.08 -1.28
CA ASP A 72 11.10 -18.08 -1.81
C ASP A 72 9.79 -18.18 -0.99
N ASP A 73 8.71 -18.60 -1.66
CA ASP A 73 7.42 -18.84 -1.02
C ASP A 73 7.55 -19.95 0.05
N GLN A 74 6.96 -19.68 1.21
CA GLN A 74 6.85 -20.67 2.29
C GLN A 74 5.49 -21.35 2.25
N VAL A 75 5.45 -22.68 2.21
CA VAL A 75 4.23 -23.48 2.13
C VAL A 75 3.93 -24.15 3.47
N TYR A 76 2.72 -23.97 3.96
CA TYR A 76 2.24 -24.51 5.23
C TYR A 76 1.08 -25.49 5.01
N ARG A 77 0.93 -26.48 5.88
CA ARG A 77 -0.15 -27.49 5.79
C ARG A 77 -1.49 -26.93 6.18
N THR A 78 -1.53 -25.96 7.09
CA THR A 78 -2.76 -25.36 7.61
C THR A 78 -2.68 -23.85 7.62
N ALA A 79 -3.84 -23.18 7.56
CA ALA A 79 -3.91 -21.73 7.71
C ALA A 79 -3.39 -21.25 9.06
N GLN A 80 -3.63 -22.03 10.14
CA GLN A 80 -3.14 -21.68 11.47
C GLN A 80 -1.61 -21.64 11.51
N GLU A 81 -0.93 -22.70 11.02
CA GLU A 81 0.54 -22.74 10.93
C GLU A 81 1.09 -21.55 10.14
N LYS A 82 0.45 -21.20 9.02
CA LYS A 82 0.81 -20.01 8.22
C LYS A 82 0.73 -18.73 9.02
N TYR A 83 -0.38 -18.47 9.69
CA TYR A 83 -0.55 -17.22 10.44
C TYR A 83 0.32 -17.14 11.69
N ASP A 84 0.61 -18.26 12.34
CA ASP A 84 1.57 -18.31 13.44
C ASP A 84 2.99 -17.97 12.97
N ALA A 85 3.39 -18.50 11.81
CA ALA A 85 4.67 -18.18 11.17
C ALA A 85 4.76 -16.71 10.75
N ILE A 86 3.69 -16.15 10.15
CA ILE A 86 3.59 -14.72 9.81
C ILE A 86 3.78 -13.86 11.06
N ALA A 87 3.07 -14.16 12.15
CA ALA A 87 3.18 -13.40 13.40
C ALA A 87 4.59 -13.49 14.02
N ALA A 88 5.25 -14.64 13.89
CA ALA A 88 6.62 -14.82 14.34
C ALA A 88 7.62 -14.00 13.52
N ALA A 89 7.50 -14.01 12.19
CA ALA A 89 8.33 -13.21 11.29
C ALA A 89 8.16 -11.70 11.52
N ILE A 90 6.92 -11.24 11.69
CA ILE A 90 6.63 -9.83 12.00
C ILE A 90 7.26 -9.43 13.34
N ARG A 91 7.13 -10.27 14.37
CA ARG A 91 7.74 -10.01 15.68
C ARG A 91 9.25 -9.88 15.59
N GLU A 92 9.90 -10.81 14.93
CA GLU A 92 11.35 -10.82 14.77
C GLU A 92 11.85 -9.56 14.04
N ALA A 93 11.19 -9.16 12.95
CA ALA A 93 11.53 -7.95 12.21
C ALA A 93 11.29 -6.69 13.07
N HIS A 94 10.16 -6.59 13.77
CA HIS A 94 9.83 -5.49 14.66
C HIS A 94 10.86 -5.35 15.81
N GLU A 95 11.25 -6.45 16.45
CA GLU A 95 12.27 -6.46 17.51
C GLU A 95 13.64 -6.01 17.03
N ARG A 96 13.99 -6.29 15.76
CA ARG A 96 15.20 -5.73 15.11
C ARG A 96 15.07 -4.24 14.75
N GLY A 97 13.89 -3.67 14.90
CA GLY A 97 13.58 -2.31 14.45
C GLY A 97 13.41 -2.19 12.93
N GLN A 98 13.23 -3.28 12.21
CA GLN A 98 12.96 -3.29 10.77
C GLN A 98 11.48 -2.99 10.52
N PRO A 99 11.12 -2.01 9.65
CA PRO A 99 9.72 -1.79 9.30
C PRO A 99 9.17 -2.94 8.46
N VAL A 100 7.90 -3.27 8.70
CA VAL A 100 7.20 -4.40 8.05
C VAL A 100 5.93 -3.91 7.37
N LEU A 101 5.78 -4.24 6.09
CA LEU A 101 4.54 -4.05 5.34
C LEU A 101 3.94 -5.43 5.03
N VAL A 102 2.76 -5.71 5.58
CA VAL A 102 2.08 -6.99 5.39
C VAL A 102 0.94 -6.83 4.40
N GLY A 103 1.02 -7.53 3.27
CA GLY A 103 -0.03 -7.57 2.25
C GLY A 103 -1.06 -8.67 2.53
N THR A 104 -2.34 -8.33 2.54
CA THR A 104 -3.46 -9.26 2.64
C THR A 104 -4.41 -9.12 1.44
N THR A 105 -5.12 -10.18 1.08
CA THR A 105 -6.01 -10.20 -0.10
C THR A 105 -7.43 -9.73 0.20
N SER A 106 -7.81 -9.56 1.47
CA SER A 106 -9.13 -9.05 1.85
C SER A 106 -9.12 -8.29 3.17
N ILE A 107 -10.17 -7.49 3.38
CA ILE A 107 -10.37 -6.74 4.63
C ILE A 107 -10.50 -7.71 5.82
N GLU A 108 -11.24 -8.81 5.67
CA GLU A 108 -11.45 -9.81 6.73
C GLU A 108 -10.12 -10.43 7.17
N LYS A 109 -9.22 -10.74 6.21
CA LYS A 109 -7.89 -11.28 6.51
C LYS A 109 -7.01 -10.25 7.22
N SER A 110 -7.11 -8.98 6.84
CA SER A 110 -6.39 -7.89 7.52
C SER A 110 -6.85 -7.73 8.97
N GLU A 111 -8.16 -7.77 9.21
CA GLU A 111 -8.76 -7.69 10.55
C GLU A 111 -8.42 -8.92 11.42
N MET A 112 -8.40 -10.12 10.80
CA MET A 112 -8.01 -11.35 11.50
C MET A 112 -6.54 -11.29 11.93
N LEU A 113 -5.65 -10.87 11.04
CA LEU A 113 -4.23 -10.72 11.34
C LEU A 113 -4.00 -9.63 12.40
N SER A 114 -4.70 -8.51 12.30
CA SER A 114 -4.67 -7.46 13.32
C SER A 114 -4.99 -8.00 14.72
N LYS A 115 -6.08 -8.75 14.87
CA LYS A 115 -6.44 -9.39 16.15
C LYS A 115 -5.37 -10.37 16.66
N LEU A 116 -4.67 -11.05 15.74
CA LEU A 116 -3.56 -11.94 16.11
C LEU A 116 -2.37 -11.14 16.67
N LEU A 117 -2.00 -10.04 15.99
CA LEU A 117 -0.91 -9.17 16.43
C LEU A 117 -1.25 -8.42 17.73
N GLU A 118 -2.51 -8.01 17.94
CA GLU A 118 -2.97 -7.46 19.23
C GLU A 118 -2.77 -8.45 20.37
N LYS A 119 -3.17 -9.72 20.20
CA LYS A 119 -2.93 -10.78 21.18
C LYS A 119 -1.44 -11.00 21.44
N ALA A 120 -0.62 -10.86 20.41
CA ALA A 120 0.83 -10.97 20.48
C ALA A 120 1.50 -9.69 21.06
N ARG A 121 0.72 -8.63 21.32
CA ARG A 121 1.18 -7.31 21.79
C ARG A 121 2.19 -6.65 20.85
N ILE A 122 2.02 -6.82 19.54
CA ILE A 122 2.82 -6.17 18.50
C ILE A 122 2.07 -4.92 18.07
N PRO A 123 2.60 -3.71 18.29
CA PRO A 123 2.01 -2.46 17.80
C PRO A 123 1.94 -2.48 16.27
N HIS A 124 0.80 -2.13 15.70
CA HIS A 124 0.64 -2.11 14.25
C HIS A 124 -0.46 -1.15 13.80
N ASN A 125 -0.43 -0.76 12.54
CA ASN A 125 -1.46 0.00 11.86
C ASN A 125 -2.15 -0.88 10.82
N VAL A 126 -3.45 -0.61 10.56
CA VAL A 126 -4.21 -1.31 9.50
C VAL A 126 -4.63 -0.29 8.45
N LEU A 127 -4.20 -0.51 7.22
CA LEU A 127 -4.54 0.28 6.05
C LEU A 127 -5.55 -0.50 5.20
N ASN A 128 -6.80 -0.10 5.28
CA ASN A 128 -7.89 -0.70 4.50
C ASN A 128 -8.90 0.37 4.08
N ALA A 129 -9.81 0.03 3.16
CA ALA A 129 -10.81 0.94 2.58
C ALA A 129 -11.78 1.60 3.60
N ARG A 130 -11.74 1.21 4.87
CA ARG A 130 -12.60 1.76 5.93
C ARG A 130 -11.95 2.95 6.68
N GLN A 131 -10.67 3.24 6.45
CA GLN A 131 -9.91 4.23 7.23
C GLN A 131 -9.30 5.35 6.37
N HIS A 132 -10.01 5.84 5.37
CA HIS A 132 -9.54 6.86 4.43
C HIS A 132 -8.95 8.12 5.08
N GLU A 133 -9.52 8.59 6.19
CA GLU A 133 -9.05 9.81 6.87
C GLU A 133 -7.64 9.67 7.47
N LYS A 134 -7.23 8.45 7.83
CA LYS A 134 -5.92 8.16 8.43
C LYS A 134 -4.93 7.55 7.44
N GLU A 135 -5.36 7.28 6.23
CA GLU A 135 -4.57 6.58 5.23
C GLU A 135 -3.23 7.29 4.96
N ALA A 136 -3.26 8.59 4.71
CA ALA A 136 -2.07 9.38 4.43
C ALA A 136 -1.05 9.33 5.59
N GLN A 137 -1.53 9.39 6.85
CA GLN A 137 -0.68 9.30 8.03
C GLN A 137 -0.06 7.91 8.19
N ILE A 138 -0.87 6.84 8.03
CA ILE A 138 -0.40 5.46 8.14
C ILE A 138 0.68 5.18 7.09
N VAL A 139 0.46 5.65 5.86
CA VAL A 139 1.43 5.52 4.77
C VAL A 139 2.70 6.30 5.06
N ALA A 140 2.58 7.55 5.55
CA ALA A 140 3.72 8.39 5.91
C ALA A 140 4.60 7.75 6.99
N ASP A 141 4.01 6.98 7.89
CA ASP A 141 4.69 6.34 9.01
C ASP A 141 5.16 4.90 8.73
N ALA A 142 4.70 4.27 7.66
CA ALA A 142 4.93 2.84 7.40
C ALA A 142 6.42 2.47 7.23
N GLY A 143 7.27 3.40 6.83
CA GLY A 143 8.72 3.19 6.70
C GLY A 143 9.55 3.56 7.92
N LYS A 144 8.94 3.98 9.04
CA LYS A 144 9.65 4.31 10.28
C LYS A 144 10.25 3.07 10.94
N ILE A 145 11.29 3.27 11.76
CA ILE A 145 11.94 2.19 12.51
C ILE A 145 10.91 1.38 13.30
N GLY A 146 10.88 0.05 13.05
CA GLY A 146 10.01 -0.90 13.74
C GLY A 146 8.51 -0.73 13.45
N ALA A 147 8.11 0.09 12.48
CA ALA A 147 6.71 0.21 12.10
C ALA A 147 6.18 -1.12 11.54
N VAL A 148 4.95 -1.49 11.91
CA VAL A 148 4.24 -2.64 11.33
C VAL A 148 2.95 -2.13 10.72
N THR A 149 2.78 -2.35 9.42
CA THR A 149 1.59 -1.92 8.68
C THR A 149 0.97 -3.10 7.95
N ILE A 150 -0.30 -3.38 8.22
CA ILE A 150 -1.09 -4.37 7.49
C ILE A 150 -1.88 -3.62 6.43
N ALA A 151 -1.69 -3.96 5.15
CA ALA A 151 -2.41 -3.36 4.04
C ALA A 151 -3.19 -4.39 3.25
N THR A 152 -4.41 -4.05 2.80
CA THR A 152 -5.06 -4.80 1.74
C THR A 152 -4.46 -4.42 0.39
N ASN A 153 -4.48 -5.31 -0.59
CA ASN A 153 -3.90 -5.07 -1.93
C ASN A 153 -4.37 -3.75 -2.56
N MET A 154 -5.63 -3.35 -2.34
CA MET A 154 -6.16 -2.10 -2.90
C MET A 154 -5.62 -0.86 -2.21
N ALA A 155 -5.32 -0.93 -0.91
CA ALA A 155 -4.92 0.22 -0.11
C ALA A 155 -3.43 0.58 -0.24
N GLY A 156 -2.57 -0.36 -0.65
CA GLY A 156 -1.12 -0.14 -0.83
C GLY A 156 -0.68 0.10 -2.27
N ARG A 157 -1.58 0.03 -3.26
CA ARG A 157 -1.23 0.12 -4.68
C ARG A 157 -0.95 1.57 -5.09
N GLY A 158 0.19 1.78 -5.77
CA GLY A 158 0.59 3.11 -6.24
C GLY A 158 1.12 4.04 -5.15
N THR A 159 1.36 3.51 -3.95
CA THR A 159 1.89 4.26 -2.82
C THR A 159 3.37 3.98 -2.63
N ASP A 160 4.16 5.03 -2.54
CA ASP A 160 5.61 4.95 -2.30
C ASP A 160 5.90 5.06 -0.79
N ILE A 161 6.35 3.97 -0.18
CA ILE A 161 6.72 3.93 1.24
C ILE A 161 8.16 4.43 1.38
N LYS A 162 8.33 5.60 1.99
CA LYS A 162 9.64 6.19 2.26
C LYS A 162 10.29 5.58 3.50
N LEU A 163 11.53 5.09 3.36
CA LEU A 163 12.31 4.58 4.48
C LEU A 163 12.60 5.73 5.48
N GLY A 164 12.44 5.46 6.76
CA GLY A 164 12.47 6.49 7.80
C GLY A 164 11.17 7.31 7.91
N GLY A 165 10.16 7.02 7.08
CA GLY A 165 8.89 7.75 6.99
C GLY A 165 8.92 8.90 5.98
N ASN A 166 7.80 9.58 5.78
CA ASN A 166 7.69 10.69 4.84
C ASN A 166 8.22 12.00 5.44
N VAL A 167 9.35 12.51 4.91
CA VAL A 167 10.03 13.69 5.43
C VAL A 167 9.18 14.96 5.27
N GLU A 168 8.49 15.14 4.15
CA GLU A 168 7.63 16.32 3.92
C GLU A 168 6.48 16.38 4.93
N PHE A 169 5.91 15.23 5.26
CA PHE A 169 4.87 15.12 6.27
C PHE A 169 5.39 15.51 7.66
N LYS A 170 6.57 15.00 8.04
CA LYS A 170 7.25 15.37 9.29
C LYS A 170 7.55 16.87 9.37
N VAL A 171 7.99 17.48 8.25
CA VAL A 171 8.25 18.92 8.17
C VAL A 171 6.96 19.72 8.38
N MET A 172 5.87 19.34 7.72
CA MET A 172 4.58 20.01 7.89
C MET A 172 4.06 19.94 9.34
N GLU A 173 4.14 18.76 9.97
CA GLU A 173 3.78 18.58 11.38
C GLU A 173 4.66 19.42 12.31
N ALA A 174 5.97 19.43 12.06
CA ALA A 174 6.91 20.20 12.88
C ALA A 174 6.69 21.73 12.77
N ILE A 175 6.41 22.24 11.58
CA ILE A 175 6.05 23.66 11.37
C ILE A 175 4.72 23.97 12.06
N ALA A 176 3.72 23.10 11.94
CA ALA A 176 2.43 23.29 12.61
C ALA A 176 2.53 23.31 14.15
N ALA A 177 3.47 22.53 14.71
CA ALA A 177 3.70 22.45 16.15
C ALA A 177 4.55 23.60 16.71
N ASN A 178 5.42 24.24 15.90
CA ASN A 178 6.39 25.23 16.31
C ASN A 178 6.23 26.53 15.52
N GLY A 179 5.03 27.10 15.55
CA GLY A 179 4.66 28.29 14.75
C GLY A 179 5.49 29.55 14.95
N ASP A 180 6.30 29.63 16.00
CA ASP A 180 7.17 30.78 16.32
C ASP A 180 8.63 30.62 15.79
N GLU A 181 9.01 29.44 15.31
CA GLU A 181 10.34 29.18 14.75
C GLU A 181 10.37 29.40 13.23
N ASP A 182 11.55 29.72 12.68
CA ASP A 182 11.76 29.84 11.23
C ASP A 182 11.49 28.49 10.53
N PRO A 183 10.53 28.43 9.59
CA PRO A 183 10.19 27.22 8.84
C PRO A 183 11.38 26.56 8.14
N GLU A 184 12.36 27.36 7.65
CA GLU A 184 13.56 26.83 6.98
C GLU A 184 14.53 26.18 7.97
N GLU A 185 14.59 26.65 9.20
CA GLU A 185 15.40 26.04 10.26
C GLU A 185 14.76 24.73 10.75
N ILE A 186 13.42 24.72 10.91
CA ILE A 186 12.65 23.51 11.21
C ILE A 186 12.89 22.46 10.12
N ARG A 187 12.77 22.84 8.85
CA ARG A 187 12.98 21.94 7.70
C ARG A 187 14.36 21.30 7.75
N ARG A 188 15.43 22.10 7.86
CA ARG A 188 16.81 21.58 7.92
C ARG A 188 17.03 20.61 9.07
N ARG A 189 16.48 20.90 10.24
CA ARG A 189 16.56 20.03 11.42
C ARG A 189 15.85 18.70 11.20
N VAL A 190 14.63 18.73 10.63
CA VAL A 190 13.82 17.54 10.36
C VAL A 190 14.46 16.67 9.26
N GLU A 191 14.97 17.29 8.19
CA GLU A 191 15.65 16.58 7.10
C GLU A 191 16.94 15.89 7.58
N ALA A 192 17.73 16.56 8.42
CA ALA A 192 18.93 15.96 9.00
C ALA A 192 18.61 14.76 9.90
N ALA A 193 17.60 14.88 10.75
CA ALA A 193 17.13 13.78 11.60
C ALA A 193 16.56 12.62 10.78
N HIS A 194 15.83 12.93 9.69
CA HIS A 194 15.27 11.94 8.79
C HIS A 194 16.35 11.13 8.07
N ALA A 195 17.41 11.79 7.57
CA ALA A 195 18.52 11.10 6.91
C ALA A 195 19.21 10.09 7.82
N ASP A 196 19.26 10.34 9.13
CA ASP A 196 19.79 9.40 10.11
C ASP A 196 18.86 8.22 10.34
N GLU A 197 17.54 8.46 10.44
CA GLU A 197 16.52 7.41 10.52
C GLU A 197 16.52 6.50 9.27
N GLU A 198 16.56 7.08 8.07
CA GLU A 198 16.61 6.35 6.80
C GLU A 198 17.82 5.41 6.78
N ARG A 199 19.01 5.94 7.14
CA ARG A 199 20.23 5.12 7.22
C ARG A 199 20.07 3.97 8.20
N GLN A 200 19.52 4.21 9.38
CA GLN A 200 19.27 3.17 10.38
C GLN A 200 18.30 2.10 9.89
N VAL A 201 17.24 2.47 9.14
CA VAL A 201 16.31 1.52 8.53
C VAL A 201 17.02 0.66 7.48
N ILE A 202 17.85 1.27 6.62
CA ILE A 202 18.64 0.55 5.61
C ILE A 202 19.60 -0.45 6.27
N GLU A 203 20.32 -0.06 7.33
CA GLU A 203 21.22 -0.93 8.09
C GLU A 203 20.49 -2.13 8.74
N ARG A 204 19.21 -2.00 9.05
CA ARG A 204 18.35 -3.08 9.58
C ARG A 204 17.71 -3.96 8.49
N GLY A 205 18.07 -3.75 7.23
CA GLY A 205 17.58 -4.53 6.09
C GLY A 205 16.46 -3.85 5.28
N GLY A 206 16.20 -2.55 5.50
CA GLY A 206 15.17 -1.80 4.78
C GLY A 206 13.75 -2.22 5.13
N LEU A 207 12.79 -1.99 4.22
CA LEU A 207 11.40 -2.40 4.40
C LEU A 207 11.24 -3.91 4.15
N PHE A 208 10.77 -4.64 5.14
CA PHE A 208 10.39 -6.04 4.98
C PHE A 208 8.94 -6.12 4.46
N VAL A 209 8.77 -6.61 3.23
CA VAL A 209 7.46 -6.80 2.62
C VAL A 209 7.08 -8.28 2.72
N LEU A 210 5.97 -8.55 3.39
CA LEU A 210 5.45 -9.90 3.61
C LEU A 210 4.06 -10.02 2.97
N ALA A 211 3.95 -10.79 1.89
CA ALA A 211 2.66 -11.13 1.30
C ALA A 211 2.10 -12.38 1.98
N THR A 212 0.84 -12.31 2.44
CA THR A 212 0.21 -13.46 3.11
C THR A 212 -0.19 -14.57 2.14
N GLU A 213 -0.30 -14.27 0.86
CA GLU A 213 -0.61 -15.21 -0.22
C GLU A 213 -0.36 -14.55 -1.57
N ARG A 214 -0.25 -15.34 -2.63
CA ARG A 214 -0.18 -14.84 -4.00
C ARG A 214 -1.52 -14.24 -4.42
N HIS A 215 -1.49 -13.20 -5.22
CA HIS A 215 -2.65 -12.51 -5.76
C HIS A 215 -2.42 -12.16 -7.23
N GLU A 216 -3.46 -12.18 -8.04
CA GLU A 216 -3.42 -11.93 -9.49
C GLU A 216 -3.35 -10.44 -9.89
N SER A 217 -3.06 -9.53 -8.99
CA SER A 217 -3.04 -8.09 -9.32
C SER A 217 -1.64 -7.51 -9.34
#